data_67acad9c6b8f527b9c8e40abcadfbfc3
#
_entry.id   67acad9c6b8f527b9c8e40abcadfbfc3
#
_cell.length_a   1.000
_cell.length_b   1.000
_cell.length_c   1.000
_cell.angle_alpha   90.00
_cell.angle_beta   90.00
_cell.angle_gamma   90.00
#
_symmetry.space_group_name_H-M   'P 1'
#
loop_
_entity.id
_entity.type
_entity.pdbx_description
1 polymer ?
#
loop_
_entity_poly.entity_id
_entity_poly.type
_entity_poly.pdbx_seq_one_letter_code
_entity_poly.pdbx_strand_id
1 'polypeptide(L)'
;MKKPNIVFVFGDQWRAQATGYAGNPTVKTPHLDRFATESINLTQAVSGYPVCSPARASLLTGQFPLTHGVFVNDVHLDNSAVSIAQAFKQGGYQTSYIGKWHVDGHGRSNYIPPERRQGFADWKVLECTHNYNQSAYYSGNSDQKLFWDGYDAIDQTKAAEDY
;
A
#
# COMPACT_ATOMS: atom_id res chain seq x y z
N MET A 1 3.49 -9.60 -27.14
CA MET A 1 2.47 -8.60 -26.71
C MET A 1 3.11 -7.64 -25.72
N LYS A 2 2.79 -6.33 -25.79
CA LYS A 2 3.25 -5.35 -24.81
C LYS A 2 2.54 -5.65 -23.47
N LYS A 3 3.28 -5.77 -22.38
CA LYS A 3 2.72 -6.00 -21.05
C LYS A 3 2.03 -4.72 -20.56
N PRO A 4 0.84 -4.80 -19.94
CA PRO A 4 0.19 -3.62 -19.36
C PRO A 4 0.94 -3.15 -18.11
N ASN A 5 0.91 -1.84 -17.84
CA ASN A 5 1.25 -1.34 -16.52
C ASN A 5 0.14 -1.69 -15.53
N ILE A 6 0.50 -1.94 -14.29
CA ILE A 6 -0.44 -2.28 -13.22
C ILE A 6 -0.25 -1.26 -12.10
N VAL A 7 -1.33 -0.55 -11.78
CA VAL A 7 -1.37 0.41 -10.66
C VAL A 7 -2.36 -0.12 -9.63
N PHE A 8 -1.89 -0.34 -8.41
CA PHE A 8 -2.71 -0.79 -7.30
C PHE A 8 -2.80 0.31 -6.24
N VAL A 9 -3.98 0.92 -6.11
CA VAL A 9 -4.23 2.02 -5.18
C VAL A 9 -5.24 1.59 -4.13
N PHE A 10 -4.94 1.82 -2.86
CA PHE A 10 -5.87 1.54 -1.76
C PHE A 10 -5.72 2.57 -0.63
N GLY A 11 -6.85 2.89 -0.01
CA GLY A 11 -6.86 3.66 1.25
C GLY A 11 -6.53 2.75 2.43
N ASP A 12 -5.92 3.29 3.50
CA ASP A 12 -5.69 2.52 4.73
C ASP A 12 -7.06 2.18 5.37
N GLN A 13 -7.54 2.92 6.31
CA GLN A 13 -8.80 2.66 7.01
C GLN A 13 -9.99 3.26 6.25
N TRP A 14 -10.31 2.73 5.08
CA TRP A 14 -11.41 3.21 4.23
C TRP A 14 -12.46 2.13 4.01
N ARG A 15 -13.64 2.31 4.60
CA ARG A 15 -14.76 1.39 4.43
C ARG A 15 -15.53 1.67 3.13
N ALA A 16 -16.10 0.64 2.54
CA ALA A 16 -16.84 0.72 1.26
C ALA A 16 -17.97 1.76 1.28
N GLN A 17 -18.68 1.91 2.42
CA GLN A 17 -19.78 2.87 2.56
C GLN A 17 -19.32 4.34 2.57
N ALA A 18 -18.03 4.63 2.63
CA ALA A 18 -17.50 5.99 2.60
C ALA A 18 -17.23 6.48 1.18
N THR A 19 -18.11 6.17 0.23
CA THR A 19 -18.06 6.62 -1.18
C THR A 19 -19.45 6.97 -1.69
N GLY A 20 -19.54 7.91 -2.65
CA GLY A 20 -20.79 8.31 -3.27
C GLY A 20 -21.45 7.18 -4.06
N TYR A 21 -20.68 6.45 -4.86
CA TYR A 21 -21.20 5.33 -5.66
C TYR A 21 -21.75 4.15 -4.81
N ALA A 22 -21.33 4.05 -3.53
CA ALA A 22 -21.92 3.11 -2.59
C ALA A 22 -23.20 3.62 -1.90
N GLY A 23 -23.72 4.77 -2.32
CA GLY A 23 -24.97 5.34 -1.83
C GLY A 23 -24.84 6.25 -0.60
N ASN A 24 -23.62 6.69 -0.25
CA ASN A 24 -23.44 7.61 0.88
C ASN A 24 -23.88 9.04 0.49
N PRO A 25 -24.92 9.61 1.13
CA PRO A 25 -25.43 10.92 0.73
C PRO A 25 -24.55 12.10 1.18
N THR A 26 -23.68 11.88 2.15
CA THR A 26 -22.84 12.91 2.76
C THR A 26 -21.48 13.03 2.10
N VAL A 27 -20.90 11.90 1.69
CA VAL A 27 -19.56 11.86 1.11
C VAL A 27 -19.62 12.18 -0.38
N LYS A 28 -18.74 13.05 -0.83
CA LYS A 28 -18.59 13.44 -2.27
C LYS A 28 -17.30 12.84 -2.82
N THR A 29 -17.45 11.85 -3.73
CA THR A 29 -16.32 11.17 -4.38
C THR A 29 -16.49 11.15 -5.92
N PRO A 30 -16.60 12.32 -6.58
CA PRO A 30 -17.04 12.39 -7.98
C PRO A 30 -16.11 11.65 -8.95
N HIS A 31 -14.81 11.61 -8.70
CA HIS A 31 -13.86 10.89 -9.54
C HIS A 31 -13.99 9.37 -9.37
N LEU A 32 -14.16 8.88 -8.13
CA LEU A 32 -14.40 7.46 -7.87
C LEU A 32 -15.78 7.03 -8.35
N ASP A 33 -16.79 7.89 -8.21
CA ASP A 33 -18.14 7.62 -8.68
C ASP A 33 -18.14 7.43 -10.21
N ARG A 34 -17.43 8.31 -10.95
CA ARG A 34 -17.24 8.15 -12.40
C ARG A 34 -16.47 6.87 -12.73
N PHE A 35 -15.35 6.64 -12.05
CA PHE A 35 -14.52 5.45 -12.26
C PHE A 35 -15.30 4.16 -12.01
N ALA A 36 -16.18 4.12 -11.02
CA ALA A 36 -17.04 2.98 -10.74
C ALA A 36 -18.00 2.65 -11.89
N THR A 37 -18.43 3.65 -12.70
CA THR A 37 -19.28 3.42 -13.88
C THR A 37 -18.53 2.85 -15.09
N GLU A 38 -17.21 2.99 -15.12
CA GLU A 38 -16.32 2.58 -16.22
C GLU A 38 -15.49 1.33 -15.87
N SER A 39 -15.70 0.72 -14.70
CA SER A 39 -14.88 -0.36 -14.17
C SER A 39 -15.71 -1.50 -13.58
N ILE A 40 -15.05 -2.59 -13.20
CA ILE A 40 -15.66 -3.70 -12.45
C ILE A 40 -15.73 -3.32 -10.97
N ASN A 41 -16.95 -3.16 -10.44
CA ASN A 41 -17.16 -2.88 -9.02
C ASN A 41 -17.46 -4.18 -8.26
N LEU A 42 -16.51 -4.60 -7.40
CA LEU A 42 -16.62 -5.81 -6.58
C LEU A 42 -17.33 -5.51 -5.25
N THR A 43 -18.64 -5.45 -5.25
CA THR A 43 -19.48 -5.02 -4.11
C THR A 43 -19.45 -5.96 -2.90
N GLN A 44 -18.99 -7.19 -3.07
CA GLN A 44 -18.93 -8.22 -2.02
C GLN A 44 -17.48 -8.55 -1.61
N ALA A 45 -16.51 -7.71 -1.97
CA ALA A 45 -15.13 -7.89 -1.54
C ALA A 45 -14.99 -7.61 -0.04
N VAL A 46 -14.31 -8.51 0.67
CA VAL A 46 -14.08 -8.40 2.11
C VAL A 46 -12.60 -8.61 2.44
N SER A 47 -12.12 -7.89 3.46
CA SER A 47 -10.81 -8.18 4.05
C SER A 47 -10.92 -9.37 5.00
N GLY A 48 -10.06 -10.37 4.83
CA GLY A 48 -10.02 -11.53 5.72
C GLY A 48 -9.62 -11.20 7.17
N TYR A 49 -8.89 -10.10 7.36
CA TYR A 49 -8.52 -9.56 8.66
C TYR A 49 -8.31 -8.04 8.56
N PRO A 50 -9.30 -7.21 8.91
CA PRO A 50 -9.28 -5.76 8.63
C PRO A 50 -8.48 -4.96 9.67
N VAL A 51 -7.23 -5.32 9.88
CA VAL A 51 -6.23 -4.63 10.69
C VAL A 51 -5.00 -4.36 9.82
N CYS A 52 -4.31 -3.24 9.99
CA CYS A 52 -3.30 -2.74 9.06
C CYS A 52 -2.25 -3.79 8.64
N SER A 53 -1.44 -4.31 9.56
CA SER A 53 -0.36 -5.24 9.20
C SER A 53 -0.86 -6.57 8.68
N PRO A 54 -1.86 -7.25 9.29
CA PRO A 54 -2.43 -8.48 8.74
C PRO A 54 -3.05 -8.32 7.35
N ALA A 55 -3.82 -7.24 7.13
CA ALA A 55 -4.42 -6.97 5.83
C ALA A 55 -3.36 -6.71 4.74
N ARG A 56 -2.31 -5.94 5.08
CA ARG A 56 -1.20 -5.65 4.17
C ARG A 56 -0.37 -6.90 3.85
N ALA A 57 -0.08 -7.73 4.85
CA ALA A 57 0.60 -9.00 4.63
C ALA A 57 -0.22 -9.94 3.73
N SER A 58 -1.54 -10.04 3.96
CA SER A 58 -2.44 -10.80 3.08
C SER A 58 -2.46 -10.25 1.66
N LEU A 59 -2.51 -8.91 1.50
CA LEU A 59 -2.47 -8.25 0.21
C LEU A 59 -1.19 -8.54 -0.56
N LEU A 60 -0.05 -8.48 0.14
CA LEU A 60 1.27 -8.69 -0.46
C LEU A 60 1.52 -10.14 -0.85
N THR A 61 1.00 -11.11 -0.09
CA THR A 61 1.32 -12.53 -0.25
C THR A 61 0.19 -13.37 -0.87
N GLY A 62 -1.04 -12.85 -0.90
CA GLY A 62 -2.22 -13.64 -1.26
C GLY A 62 -2.59 -14.71 -0.24
N GLN A 63 -2.03 -14.67 0.97
CA GLN A 63 -2.21 -15.67 2.01
C GLN A 63 -3.09 -15.16 3.15
N PHE A 64 -3.67 -16.07 3.93
CA PHE A 64 -4.36 -15.75 5.18
C PHE A 64 -3.37 -15.55 6.34
N PRO A 65 -3.76 -14.81 7.41
CA PRO A 65 -2.90 -14.56 8.57
C PRO A 65 -2.33 -15.82 9.23
N LEU A 66 -3.07 -16.91 9.25
CA LEU A 66 -2.57 -18.21 9.75
C LEU A 66 -1.40 -18.76 8.94
N THR A 67 -1.29 -18.40 7.66
CA THR A 67 -0.22 -18.88 6.78
C THR A 67 0.99 -17.95 6.81
N HIS A 68 0.77 -16.63 6.69
CA HIS A 68 1.89 -15.67 6.68
C HIS A 68 2.34 -15.23 8.08
N GLY A 69 1.64 -15.61 9.15
CA GLY A 69 2.09 -15.40 10.53
C GLY A 69 1.89 -14.00 11.11
N VAL A 70 1.38 -13.03 10.35
CA VAL A 70 1.15 -11.65 10.81
C VAL A 70 -0.29 -11.53 11.32
N PHE A 71 -0.48 -11.59 12.65
CA PHE A 71 -1.81 -11.58 13.28
C PHE A 71 -2.20 -10.24 13.89
N VAL A 72 -1.22 -9.38 14.19
CA VAL A 72 -1.41 -8.07 14.81
C VAL A 72 -0.50 -7.05 14.15
N ASN A 73 -0.70 -5.78 14.46
CA ASN A 73 0.18 -4.72 13.98
C ASN A 73 1.61 -4.86 14.55
N ASP A 74 2.55 -4.28 13.82
CA ASP A 74 3.96 -4.20 14.20
C ASP A 74 4.67 -5.57 14.26
N VAL A 75 4.13 -6.57 13.57
CA VAL A 75 4.77 -7.88 13.37
C VAL A 75 5.47 -7.90 12.01
N HIS A 76 6.68 -8.44 11.99
CA HIS A 76 7.46 -8.61 10.77
C HIS A 76 6.87 -9.70 9.87
N LEU A 77 6.66 -9.39 8.60
CA LEU A 77 6.39 -10.37 7.56
C LEU A 77 7.70 -11.05 7.17
N ASP A 78 7.78 -12.36 7.32
CA ASP A 78 8.99 -13.13 7.03
C ASP A 78 9.53 -12.83 5.63
N ASN A 79 10.84 -12.63 5.53
CA ASN A 79 11.54 -12.30 4.29
C ASN A 79 11.47 -13.42 3.24
N SER A 80 11.19 -14.65 3.65
CA SER A 80 10.97 -15.80 2.77
C SER A 80 9.57 -15.85 2.14
N ALA A 81 8.65 -15.01 2.61
CA ALA A 81 7.31 -14.93 2.04
C ALA A 81 7.38 -14.46 0.57
N VAL A 82 6.74 -15.20 -0.32
CA VAL A 82 6.66 -14.79 -1.74
C VAL A 82 5.61 -13.70 -1.88
N SER A 83 6.05 -12.52 -2.29
CA SER A 83 5.18 -11.36 -2.47
C SER A 83 4.74 -11.19 -3.92
N ILE A 84 3.69 -10.39 -4.10
CA ILE A 84 3.23 -9.94 -5.41
C ILE A 84 4.34 -9.22 -6.20
N ALA A 85 5.20 -8.43 -5.52
CA ALA A 85 6.31 -7.74 -6.17
C ALA A 85 7.36 -8.71 -6.70
N GLN A 86 7.69 -9.76 -5.94
CA GLN A 86 8.60 -10.82 -6.41
C GLN A 86 8.02 -11.57 -7.62
N ALA A 87 6.72 -11.88 -7.59
CA ALA A 87 6.05 -12.53 -8.71
C ALA A 87 6.06 -11.64 -9.98
N PHE A 88 5.77 -10.35 -9.86
CA PHE A 88 5.86 -9.42 -10.98
C PHE A 88 7.28 -9.22 -11.48
N LYS A 89 8.27 -9.15 -10.59
CA LYS A 89 9.68 -9.06 -10.95
C LYS A 89 10.13 -10.29 -11.80
N GLN A 90 9.71 -11.49 -11.40
CA GLN A 90 9.95 -12.71 -12.21
C GLN A 90 9.28 -12.63 -13.59
N GLY A 91 8.13 -11.94 -13.66
CA GLY A 91 7.45 -11.62 -14.92
C GLY A 91 8.13 -10.51 -15.74
N GLY A 92 9.25 -9.93 -15.28
CA GLY A 92 9.99 -8.86 -15.94
C GLY A 92 9.36 -7.47 -15.80
N TYR A 93 8.60 -7.23 -14.70
CA TYR A 93 8.13 -5.91 -14.33
C TYR A 93 9.13 -5.21 -13.41
N GLN A 94 9.16 -3.89 -13.48
CA GLN A 94 9.67 -3.05 -12.39
C GLN A 94 8.58 -2.88 -11.35
N THR A 95 8.99 -2.73 -10.09
CA THR A 95 8.05 -2.67 -8.96
C THR A 95 8.34 -1.46 -8.10
N SER A 96 7.31 -0.69 -7.77
CA SER A 96 7.38 0.48 -6.91
C SER A 96 6.40 0.35 -5.75
N TYR A 97 6.75 0.93 -4.61
CA TYR A 97 5.84 1.11 -3.46
C TYR A 97 5.96 2.52 -2.92
N ILE A 98 4.81 3.18 -2.74
CA ILE A 98 4.72 4.55 -2.23
C ILE A 98 3.69 4.57 -1.10
N GLY A 99 4.04 5.17 0.04
CA GLY A 99 3.17 5.34 1.20
C GLY A 99 3.49 4.44 2.39
N LYS A 100 2.47 3.98 3.11
CA LYS A 100 2.61 3.19 4.35
C LYS A 100 2.90 1.71 4.06
N TRP A 101 3.92 1.15 4.73
CA TRP A 101 4.30 -0.26 4.63
C TRP A 101 3.63 -1.15 5.69
N HIS A 102 4.00 -0.96 6.94
CA HIS A 102 3.46 -1.58 8.14
C HIS A 102 3.53 -3.12 8.20
N VAL A 103 4.55 -3.70 7.60
CA VAL A 103 4.84 -5.15 7.70
C VAL A 103 6.33 -5.45 7.96
N ASP A 104 7.13 -4.42 8.25
CA ASP A 104 8.53 -4.61 8.64
C ASP A 104 8.70 -4.99 10.12
N GLY A 105 7.87 -4.47 11.00
CA GLY A 105 7.87 -4.82 12.42
C GLY A 105 9.09 -4.37 13.24
N HIS A 106 10.01 -3.60 12.65
CA HIS A 106 11.26 -3.15 13.30
C HIS A 106 11.21 -1.69 13.78
N GLY A 107 10.00 -1.19 14.04
CA GLY A 107 9.77 0.17 14.53
C GLY A 107 9.18 1.08 13.50
N ARG A 108 8.10 1.77 13.89
CA ARG A 108 7.18 2.51 13.00
C ARG A 108 7.81 3.64 12.19
N SER A 109 8.95 4.17 12.64
CA SER A 109 9.63 5.30 11.99
C SER A 109 11.03 4.96 11.49
N ASN A 110 11.41 3.69 11.52
CA ASN A 110 12.73 3.25 11.13
C ASN A 110 12.85 3.07 9.61
N TYR A 111 14.07 3.20 9.12
CA TYR A 111 14.42 2.85 7.76
C TYR A 111 14.23 1.35 7.51
N ILE A 112 13.68 1.01 6.36
CA ILE A 112 13.47 -0.37 5.93
C ILE A 112 14.51 -0.69 4.85
N PRO A 113 15.48 -1.56 5.13
CA PRO A 113 16.51 -1.89 4.17
C PRO A 113 15.97 -2.77 3.02
N PRO A 114 16.65 -2.78 1.85
CA PRO A 114 16.15 -3.44 0.64
C PRO A 114 15.74 -4.90 0.80
N GLU A 115 16.45 -5.65 1.62
CA GLU A 115 16.17 -7.08 1.87
C GLU A 115 14.85 -7.34 2.62
N ARG A 116 14.26 -6.32 3.25
CA ARG A 116 12.96 -6.41 3.95
C ARG A 116 11.79 -5.77 3.19
N ARG A 117 12.01 -5.35 1.93
CA ARG A 117 10.98 -4.69 1.09
C ARG A 117 10.18 -5.67 0.23
N GLN A 118 10.25 -6.95 0.51
CA GLN A 118 9.48 -7.99 -0.16
C GLN A 118 9.56 -7.93 -1.70
N GLY A 119 10.72 -7.49 -2.26
CA GLY A 119 10.97 -7.44 -3.70
C GLY A 119 10.61 -6.14 -4.42
N PHE A 120 10.09 -5.13 -3.72
CA PHE A 120 9.90 -3.80 -4.29
C PHE A 120 11.24 -3.09 -4.50
N ALA A 121 11.46 -2.57 -5.72
CA ALA A 121 12.72 -1.94 -6.13
C ALA A 121 12.70 -0.43 -5.95
N ASP A 122 11.68 0.24 -6.46
CA ASP A 122 11.49 1.66 -6.23
C ASP A 122 10.71 1.89 -4.93
N TRP A 123 11.13 2.90 -4.14
CA TRP A 123 10.74 2.98 -2.74
C TRP A 123 10.61 4.42 -2.24
N LYS A 124 9.40 4.82 -1.83
CA LYS A 124 9.11 6.09 -1.15
C LYS A 124 8.14 5.82 0.00
N VAL A 125 8.67 5.36 1.14
CA VAL A 125 7.85 4.66 2.14
C VAL A 125 8.22 5.03 3.57
N LEU A 126 7.22 4.98 4.46
CA LEU A 126 7.40 4.87 5.90
C LEU A 126 6.71 3.61 6.41
N GLU A 127 7.26 2.99 7.46
CA GLU A 127 6.63 1.82 8.09
C GLU A 127 5.23 2.14 8.59
N CYS A 128 5.08 3.14 9.45
CA CYS A 128 3.76 3.56 9.93
C CYS A 128 3.78 4.97 10.51
N THR A 129 2.77 5.76 10.19
CA THR A 129 2.46 7.02 10.88
C THR A 129 0.96 7.28 10.88
N HIS A 130 0.49 8.11 11.81
CA HIS A 130 -0.83 8.73 11.80
C HIS A 130 -0.74 10.25 11.75
N ASN A 131 0.46 10.77 11.43
CA ASN A 131 0.63 12.15 11.02
C ASN A 131 0.47 12.21 9.49
N TYR A 132 -0.55 12.91 9.02
CA TYR A 132 -0.88 13.01 7.59
C TYR A 132 -0.46 14.34 6.98
N ASN A 133 0.08 15.26 7.80
CA ASN A 133 0.63 16.52 7.33
C ASN A 133 2.13 16.52 7.61
N GLN A 134 2.94 16.73 6.57
CA GLN A 134 4.40 16.65 6.68
C GLN A 134 4.88 15.28 7.23
N SER A 135 4.23 14.20 6.80
CA SER A 135 4.62 12.87 7.23
C SER A 135 6.00 12.48 6.67
N ALA A 136 6.76 11.72 7.47
CA ALA A 136 8.09 11.29 7.06
C ALA A 136 8.04 10.15 6.06
N TYR A 137 9.09 10.00 5.26
CA TYR A 137 9.35 8.83 4.41
C TYR A 137 10.83 8.64 4.15
N TYR A 138 11.19 7.48 3.61
CA TYR A 138 12.52 7.16 3.10
C TYR A 138 12.44 6.88 1.61
N SER A 139 13.45 7.32 0.85
CA SER A 139 13.48 7.17 -0.60
C SER A 139 14.69 6.37 -1.06
N GLY A 140 14.45 5.46 -2.00
CA GLY A 140 15.51 4.61 -2.54
C GLY A 140 16.25 3.84 -1.44
N ASN A 141 17.56 3.77 -1.51
CA ASN A 141 18.40 3.06 -0.55
C ASN A 141 19.04 3.98 0.51
N SER A 142 18.54 5.20 0.64
CA SER A 142 19.02 6.16 1.65
C SER A 142 18.24 5.99 2.96
N ASP A 143 18.96 6.00 4.08
CA ASP A 143 18.41 6.08 5.44
C ASP A 143 18.14 7.52 5.89
N GLN A 144 18.35 8.49 5.00
CA GLN A 144 17.98 9.87 5.23
C GLN A 144 16.46 10.02 5.25
N LYS A 145 15.93 10.51 6.37
CA LYS A 145 14.52 10.81 6.53
C LYS A 145 14.14 12.06 5.73
N LEU A 146 13.15 11.92 4.87
CA LEU A 146 12.53 12.99 4.10
C LEU A 146 11.11 13.25 4.61
N PHE A 147 10.49 14.35 4.18
CA PHE A 147 9.13 14.72 4.57
C PHE A 147 8.33 15.12 3.34
N TRP A 148 7.08 14.65 3.25
CA TRP A 148 6.12 15.14 2.28
C TRP A 148 5.73 16.59 2.60
N ASP A 149 5.45 17.42 1.59
CA ASP A 149 4.97 18.78 1.83
C ASP A 149 3.45 18.78 2.06
N GLY A 150 3.02 19.41 3.15
CA GLY A 150 1.61 19.51 3.51
C GLY A 150 0.93 18.15 3.72
N TYR A 151 -0.26 17.97 3.13
CA TYR A 151 -1.03 16.72 3.24
C TYR A 151 -0.44 15.64 2.34
N ASP A 152 0.06 14.58 2.93
CA ASP A 152 0.92 13.59 2.31
C ASP A 152 0.29 12.83 1.13
N ALA A 153 -1.04 12.63 1.12
CA ALA A 153 -1.71 11.97 0.01
C ALA A 153 -1.57 12.72 -1.32
N ILE A 154 -1.41 14.04 -1.29
CA ILE A 154 -1.22 14.86 -2.49
C ILE A 154 0.15 14.58 -3.11
N ASP A 155 1.21 14.63 -2.32
CA ASP A 155 2.56 14.41 -2.80
C ASP A 155 2.86 12.95 -3.11
N GLN A 156 2.27 12.01 -2.36
CA GLN A 156 2.31 10.57 -2.69
C GLN A 156 1.66 10.31 -4.05
N THR A 157 0.53 10.98 -4.36
CA THR A 157 -0.13 10.86 -5.66
C THR A 157 0.75 11.41 -6.78
N LYS A 158 1.33 12.61 -6.62
CA LYS A 158 2.27 13.17 -7.60
C LYS A 158 3.47 12.23 -7.82
N ALA A 159 4.04 11.69 -6.74
CA ALA A 159 5.16 10.77 -6.82
C ALA A 159 4.80 9.46 -7.55
N ALA A 160 3.53 9.05 -7.53
CA ALA A 160 3.04 7.89 -8.28
C ALA A 160 2.77 8.23 -9.76
N GLU A 161 2.35 9.48 -10.07
CA GLU A 161 2.19 9.97 -11.44
C GLU A 161 3.53 10.12 -12.16
N ASP A 162 4.58 10.49 -11.42
CA ASP A 162 5.95 10.69 -11.93
C ASP A 162 6.72 9.37 -12.15
N TYR A 163 6.22 8.23 -11.69
CA TYR A 163 6.82 6.91 -11.85
C TYR A 163 6.45 6.27 -13.18
#